data_5e8763d78415286cd677e7c129c0410f
#
_entry.id   5e8763d78415286cd677e7c129c0410f
#
_cell.length_a   1.000
_cell.length_b   1.000
_cell.length_c   1.000
_cell.angle_alpha   90.00
_cell.angle_beta   90.00
_cell.angle_gamma   90.00
#
_symmetry.space_group_name_H-M   'P 1'
#
loop_
_entity.id
_entity.type
_entity.pdbx_description
1 polymer ?
#
loop_
_entity_poly.entity_id
_entity_poly.type
_entity_poly.pdbx_seq_one_letter_code
_entity_poly.pdbx_strand_id
1 'polypeptide(L)'
;MNREVNEALAAKSNGKPELISAQAKELLNLRRLPAMLNIQQTAVLLGLAEHDVPVLIGVGLLKPLGDPPPNAVKYFASIQVLELAGELSRLCKIRNAVYEYWRGKNAAKSKPRYSRNGHH
;
A
#
# COMPACT_ATOMS: atom_id res chain seq x y z
N MET A 1 29.74 9.18 12.43
CA MET A 1 28.97 8.50 13.26
C MET A 1 27.70 8.10 12.67
N ASN A 2 26.83 9.00 12.32
CA ASN A 2 25.58 8.56 11.72
C ASN A 2 25.78 7.76 10.47
N ARG A 3 26.82 8.11 9.71
CA ARG A 3 27.08 7.39 8.52
C ARG A 3 27.43 5.95 8.79
N GLU A 4 28.19 5.71 9.82
CA GLU A 4 28.55 4.38 10.16
C GLU A 4 27.35 3.58 10.60
N VAL A 5 26.47 4.20 11.34
CA VAL A 5 25.27 3.53 11.78
C VAL A 5 24.41 3.17 10.58
N ASN A 6 24.31 4.10 9.64
CA ASN A 6 23.52 3.83 8.45
C ASN A 6 24.11 2.71 7.63
N GLU A 7 25.41 2.66 7.56
CA GLU A 7 26.05 1.60 6.81
C GLU A 7 25.81 0.26 7.47
N ALA A 8 25.87 0.24 8.78
CA ALA A 8 25.60 -0.99 9.48
C ALA A 8 24.19 -1.47 9.25
N LEU A 9 23.24 -0.55 9.26
CA LEU A 9 21.86 -0.91 9.00
C LEU A 9 21.70 -1.39 7.57
N ALA A 10 22.36 -0.73 6.65
CA ALA A 10 22.27 -1.13 5.25
C ALA A 10 22.85 -2.52 5.07
N ALA A 11 23.95 -2.80 5.74
CA ALA A 11 24.56 -4.11 5.62
C ALA A 11 23.65 -5.18 6.16
N LYS A 12 22.97 -4.87 7.25
CA LYS A 12 22.05 -5.84 7.79
C LYS A 12 20.87 -6.03 6.87
N SER A 13 20.36 -4.96 6.29
CA SER A 13 19.24 -5.14 5.42
C SER A 13 19.63 -5.81 4.14
N ASN A 14 20.90 -5.79 3.80
CA ASN A 14 21.31 -6.46 2.58
C ASN A 14 21.00 -7.93 2.61
N GLY A 15 20.81 -8.49 3.74
CA GLY A 15 20.46 -9.87 3.81
C GLY A 15 19.06 -10.13 3.28
N LYS A 16 18.27 -9.07 3.15
CA LYS A 16 16.92 -9.25 2.66
C LYS A 16 16.59 -8.21 1.65
N PRO A 17 17.39 -8.08 0.64
CA PRO A 17 17.18 -7.01 -0.32
C PRO A 17 15.89 -7.15 -1.09
N GLU A 18 15.38 -8.35 -1.16
CA GLU A 18 14.19 -8.55 -1.94
C GLU A 18 12.96 -7.98 -1.29
N LEU A 19 13.03 -7.59 -0.06
CA LEU A 19 11.87 -7.00 0.60
C LEU A 19 11.54 -5.62 0.08
N ILE A 20 12.52 -4.95 -0.50
CA ILE A 20 12.31 -3.61 -1.02
C ILE A 20 12.85 -3.56 -2.43
N SER A 21 11.99 -3.24 -3.36
CA SER A 21 12.39 -3.16 -4.76
C SER A 21 13.33 -1.98 -4.98
N ALA A 22 14.01 -1.98 -6.11
CA ALA A 22 14.88 -0.88 -6.46
C ALA A 22 14.09 0.42 -6.57
N GLN A 23 12.88 0.34 -7.11
CA GLN A 23 12.06 1.52 -7.24
C GLN A 23 11.67 2.07 -5.87
N ALA A 24 11.37 1.20 -4.93
CA ALA A 24 11.01 1.64 -3.60
C ALA A 24 12.18 2.30 -2.91
N LYS A 25 13.38 1.73 -3.07
CA LYS A 25 14.56 2.33 -2.49
C LYS A 25 14.80 3.71 -3.05
N GLU A 26 14.63 3.83 -4.35
CA GLU A 26 14.85 5.10 -5.01
C GLU A 26 13.88 6.14 -4.47
N LEU A 27 12.62 5.77 -4.32
CA LEU A 27 11.62 6.68 -3.79
C LEU A 27 11.96 7.12 -2.39
N LEU A 28 12.33 6.16 -1.55
CA LEU A 28 12.60 6.46 -0.14
C LEU A 28 13.82 7.34 0.04
N ASN A 29 14.71 7.34 -0.95
CA ASN A 29 15.92 8.14 -0.88
C ASN A 29 15.77 9.53 -1.47
N LEU A 30 14.62 9.85 -2.04
CA LEU A 30 14.43 11.15 -2.63
C LEU A 30 14.26 12.22 -1.57
N ARG A 31 14.81 13.39 -1.83
CA ARG A 31 14.64 14.48 -0.93
C ARG A 31 13.24 15.02 -1.00
N ARG A 32 12.65 14.91 -2.16
CA ARG A 32 11.34 15.44 -2.38
C ARG A 32 10.61 14.44 -3.23
N LEU A 33 9.35 14.24 -2.94
CA LEU A 33 8.55 13.28 -3.66
C LEU A 33 8.09 13.85 -4.98
N PRO A 34 7.89 13.01 -5.99
CA PRO A 34 7.21 13.46 -7.20
C PRO A 34 5.81 13.93 -6.86
N ALA A 35 5.28 14.83 -7.67
CA ALA A 35 3.92 15.32 -7.42
C ALA A 35 2.88 14.23 -7.62
N MET A 36 3.16 13.28 -8.51
CA MET A 36 2.25 12.17 -8.77
C MET A 36 2.97 10.87 -8.51
N LEU A 37 2.25 9.95 -7.91
CA LEU A 37 2.82 8.65 -7.55
C LEU A 37 2.01 7.56 -8.24
N ASN A 38 2.70 6.52 -8.69
CA ASN A 38 2.01 5.36 -9.23
C ASN A 38 1.59 4.44 -8.08
N ILE A 39 0.98 3.32 -8.41
CA ILE A 39 0.49 2.40 -7.38
C ILE A 39 1.61 1.87 -6.51
N GLN A 40 2.73 1.50 -7.11
CA GLN A 40 3.84 0.97 -6.33
C GLN A 40 4.39 2.00 -5.36
N GLN A 41 4.57 3.22 -5.83
CA GLN A 41 5.08 4.27 -4.97
C GLN A 41 4.11 4.61 -3.86
N THR A 42 2.82 4.63 -4.18
CA THR A 42 1.79 4.89 -3.19
C THR A 42 1.82 3.82 -2.11
N ALA A 43 1.95 2.57 -2.51
CA ALA A 43 2.00 1.47 -1.55
C ALA A 43 3.19 1.62 -0.62
N VAL A 44 4.35 1.99 -1.18
CA VAL A 44 5.55 2.17 -0.36
C VAL A 44 5.33 3.24 0.69
N LEU A 45 4.77 4.37 0.29
CA LEU A 45 4.57 5.47 1.23
C LEU A 45 3.56 5.13 2.31
N LEU A 46 2.56 4.35 1.99
CA LEU A 46 1.54 3.97 2.96
C LEU A 46 1.92 2.71 3.73
N GLY A 47 3.00 2.05 3.34
CA GLY A 47 3.41 0.82 4.00
C GLY A 47 2.53 -0.35 3.68
N LEU A 48 1.97 -0.38 2.48
CA LEU A 48 1.06 -1.43 2.06
C LEU A 48 1.67 -2.26 0.95
N ALA A 49 1.11 -3.42 0.72
CA ALA A 49 1.44 -4.19 -0.46
C ALA A 49 0.77 -3.53 -1.66
N GLU A 50 1.35 -3.73 -2.81
CA GLU A 50 0.84 -3.11 -4.01
C GLU A 50 -0.61 -3.49 -4.27
N HIS A 51 -0.98 -4.72 -4.03
CA HIS A 51 -2.33 -5.19 -4.29
C HIS A 51 -3.35 -4.69 -3.27
N ASP A 52 -2.91 -4.00 -2.23
CA ASP A 52 -3.83 -3.40 -1.28
C ASP A 52 -4.32 -2.03 -1.74
N VAL A 53 -3.60 -1.39 -2.65
CA VAL A 53 -3.98 -0.06 -3.09
C VAL A 53 -5.35 -0.04 -3.77
N PRO A 54 -5.65 -0.98 -4.67
CA PRO A 54 -7.00 -1.00 -5.25
C PRO A 54 -8.11 -1.13 -4.23
N VAL A 55 -7.84 -1.78 -3.10
CA VAL A 55 -8.85 -1.89 -2.05
C VAL A 55 -9.21 -0.50 -1.53
N LEU A 56 -8.20 0.35 -1.34
CA LEU A 56 -8.45 1.70 -0.86
C LEU A 56 -9.24 2.51 -1.85
N ILE A 57 -8.99 2.31 -3.13
CA ILE A 57 -9.75 2.99 -4.15
C ILE A 57 -11.21 2.54 -4.08
N GLY A 58 -11.42 1.25 -3.93
CA GLY A 58 -12.76 0.70 -3.90
C GLY A 58 -13.60 1.20 -2.75
N VAL A 59 -12.97 1.44 -1.59
CA VAL A 59 -13.72 1.91 -0.43
C VAL A 59 -13.70 3.43 -0.30
N GLY A 60 -13.10 4.12 -1.26
CA GLY A 60 -13.14 5.58 -1.26
C GLY A 60 -12.13 6.29 -0.40
N LEU A 61 -11.14 5.56 0.12
CA LEU A 61 -10.12 6.20 0.94
C LEU A 61 -9.02 6.83 0.11
N LEU A 62 -8.88 6.42 -1.14
CA LEU A 62 -7.85 6.93 -2.03
C LEU A 62 -8.46 7.15 -3.38
N LYS A 63 -8.16 8.29 -3.99
CA LYS A 63 -8.76 8.62 -5.26
C LYS A 63 -7.69 8.86 -6.32
N PRO A 64 -7.75 8.16 -7.45
CA PRO A 64 -6.80 8.41 -8.53
C PRO A 64 -7.00 9.78 -9.13
N LEU A 65 -5.92 10.32 -9.66
CA LEU A 65 -5.99 11.60 -10.35
C LEU A 65 -6.71 11.44 -11.66
N GLY A 66 -7.52 12.43 -11.99
CA GLY A 66 -8.25 12.39 -13.23
C GLY A 66 -9.36 11.37 -13.17
N ASP A 67 -9.68 10.86 -14.33
CA ASP A 67 -10.77 9.90 -14.43
C ASP A 67 -10.31 8.77 -15.33
N PRO A 68 -9.36 7.98 -14.89
CA PRO A 68 -8.74 6.99 -15.76
C PRO A 68 -9.69 5.86 -16.10
N PRO A 69 -9.58 5.34 -17.31
CA PRO A 69 -10.36 4.16 -17.68
C PRO A 69 -9.92 2.96 -16.82
N PRO A 70 -10.75 1.94 -16.72
CA PRO A 70 -10.48 0.85 -15.80
C PRO A 70 -9.12 0.19 -15.95
N ASN A 71 -8.61 0.08 -17.16
CA ASN A 71 -7.33 -0.58 -17.37
C ASN A 71 -6.16 0.36 -17.51
N ALA A 72 -6.36 1.64 -17.28
CA ALA A 72 -5.28 2.59 -17.42
C ALA A 72 -4.42 2.59 -16.17
N VAL A 73 -3.19 3.04 -16.33
CA VAL A 73 -2.29 3.22 -15.21
C VAL A 73 -2.85 4.35 -14.36
N LYS A 74 -2.86 4.16 -13.06
CA LYS A 74 -3.41 5.16 -12.15
C LYS A 74 -2.31 5.88 -11.41
N TYR A 75 -2.51 7.16 -11.22
CA TYR A 75 -1.59 7.98 -10.45
C TYR A 75 -2.35 8.69 -9.34
N PHE A 76 -1.63 9.01 -8.29
CA PHE A 76 -2.22 9.65 -7.11
C PHE A 76 -1.39 10.86 -6.74
N ALA A 77 -2.06 11.91 -6.30
CA ALA A 77 -1.35 13.09 -5.85
C ALA A 77 -0.56 12.74 -4.60
N SER A 78 0.72 13.07 -4.57
CA SER A 78 1.53 12.77 -3.40
C SER A 78 0.99 13.48 -2.17
N ILE A 79 0.41 14.67 -2.33
CA ILE A 79 -0.14 15.37 -1.16
C ILE A 79 -1.31 14.59 -0.57
N GLN A 80 -2.12 13.94 -1.39
CA GLN A 80 -3.21 13.13 -0.88
C GLN A 80 -2.68 11.96 -0.08
N VAL A 81 -1.66 11.29 -0.61
CA VAL A 81 -1.09 10.14 0.06
C VAL A 81 -0.45 10.55 1.38
N LEU A 82 0.23 11.68 1.37
CA LEU A 82 0.86 12.17 2.60
C LEU A 82 -0.18 12.57 3.65
N GLU A 83 -1.30 13.09 3.21
CA GLU A 83 -2.37 13.41 4.14
C GLU A 83 -2.89 12.16 4.81
N LEU A 84 -3.08 11.11 4.03
CA LEU A 84 -3.52 9.85 4.60
C LEU A 84 -2.50 9.32 5.59
N ALA A 85 -1.24 9.39 5.21
CA ALA A 85 -0.17 8.86 6.03
C ALA A 85 0.03 9.68 7.31
N GLY A 86 -0.42 10.90 7.30
CA GLY A 86 -0.20 11.79 8.43
C GLY A 86 -1.25 11.77 9.51
N GLU A 87 -2.34 11.02 9.31
CA GLU A 87 -3.41 10.98 10.29
C GLU A 87 -3.62 9.58 10.81
N LEU A 88 -3.47 9.43 12.10
CA LEU A 88 -3.61 8.11 12.71
C LEU A 88 -4.98 7.49 12.43
N SER A 89 -6.03 8.28 12.53
CA SER A 89 -7.37 7.74 12.32
C SER A 89 -7.53 7.23 10.90
N ARG A 90 -6.91 7.89 9.93
CA ARG A 90 -7.00 7.44 8.56
C ARG A 90 -6.19 6.18 8.33
N LEU A 91 -5.03 6.09 8.97
CA LEU A 91 -4.24 4.87 8.88
C LEU A 91 -5.00 3.69 9.46
N CYS A 92 -5.74 3.91 10.54
CA CYS A 92 -6.56 2.84 11.09
C CYS A 92 -7.64 2.42 10.12
N LYS A 93 -8.26 3.38 9.44
CA LYS A 93 -9.27 3.04 8.45
C LYS A 93 -8.69 2.25 7.30
N ILE A 94 -7.48 2.61 6.88
CA ILE A 94 -6.81 1.87 5.83
C ILE A 94 -6.56 0.44 6.25
N ARG A 95 -6.03 0.23 7.45
CA ARG A 95 -5.75 -1.12 7.89
C ARG A 95 -7.02 -1.92 8.03
N ASN A 96 -8.07 -1.30 8.55
CA ASN A 96 -9.34 -1.99 8.69
C ASN A 96 -9.93 -2.37 7.33
N ALA A 97 -9.85 -1.45 6.36
CA ALA A 97 -10.38 -1.72 5.05
C ALA A 97 -9.65 -2.88 4.38
N VAL A 98 -8.33 -2.88 4.48
CA VAL A 98 -7.54 -3.94 3.88
C VAL A 98 -7.84 -5.26 4.59
N TYR A 99 -7.88 -5.25 5.90
CA TYR A 99 -8.15 -6.44 6.67
C TYR A 99 -9.53 -7.02 6.33
N GLU A 100 -10.55 -6.17 6.27
CA GLU A 100 -11.89 -6.64 5.98
C GLU A 100 -11.99 -7.19 4.56
N TYR A 101 -11.33 -6.53 3.63
CA TYR A 101 -11.37 -6.99 2.25
C TYR A 101 -10.80 -8.40 2.13
N TRP A 102 -9.61 -8.61 2.69
CA TRP A 102 -8.99 -9.92 2.57
C TRP A 102 -9.66 -10.97 3.41
N ARG A 103 -10.21 -10.58 4.55
CA ARG A 103 -10.97 -11.52 5.35
C ARG A 103 -12.20 -11.98 4.58
N GLY A 104 -12.87 -11.07 3.92
CA GLY A 104 -14.03 -11.43 3.13
C GLY A 104 -13.66 -12.35 1.99
N LYS A 105 -12.54 -12.05 1.32
CA LYS A 105 -12.09 -12.90 0.24
C LYS A 105 -11.73 -14.29 0.75
N ASN A 106 -11.04 -14.36 1.84
CA ASN A 106 -10.64 -15.65 2.38
C ASN A 106 -11.84 -16.44 2.86
N ALA A 107 -12.80 -15.78 3.44
CA ALA A 107 -14.00 -16.46 3.87
C ALA A 107 -14.77 -17.00 2.67
N ALA A 108 -14.82 -16.23 1.59
CA ALA A 108 -15.51 -16.68 0.39
C ALA A 108 -14.80 -17.88 -0.21
N LYS A 109 -13.47 -17.88 -0.14
CA LYS A 109 -12.75 -18.99 -0.66
C LYS A 109 -12.92 -20.22 0.15
N SER A 110 -12.82 -20.09 1.44
CA SER A 110 -12.91 -21.24 2.28
C SER A 110 -14.34 -21.67 2.54
N LYS A 111 -15.32 -20.87 2.18
CA LYS A 111 -16.64 -21.22 2.38
C LYS A 111 -17.01 -22.31 1.55
N PRO A 112 -16.99 -23.31 1.87
CA PRO A 112 -17.11 -24.39 1.04
C PRO A 112 -18.38 -24.53 0.81
N ARG A 113 -18.56 -25.03 0.19
CA ARG A 113 -19.52 -25.41 -0.07
C ARG A 113 -20.42 -25.76 0.91
N TYR A 114 -20.23 -25.94 1.87
CA TYR A 114 -21.11 -26.41 2.74
C TYR A 114 -21.78 -25.32 3.38
N SER A 115 -22.01 -24.78 3.23
CA SER A 115 -22.63 -23.90 3.71
C SER A 115 -23.66 -23.49 3.31
N ARG A 116 -23.76 -23.90 3.07
CA ARG A 116 -24.50 -23.65 2.98
C ARG A 116 -25.08 -23.56 3.55
N ASN A 117 -25.29 -23.54 3.83
CA ASN A 117 -25.69 -23.43 4.47
C ASN A 117 -25.89 -23.03 5.01
N GLY A 118 -26.04 -22.77 4.96
CA GLY A 118 -26.21 -22.20 5.42
C GLY A 118 -26.22 -21.95 6.28
N HIS A 119 -26.33 -21.78 6.64
CA HIS A 119 -26.22 -21.46 7.39
C HIS A 119 -25.93 -20.87 7.80
N HIS A 120 -25.97 -20.49 7.86
CA HIS A 120 -25.64 -19.96 8.12
C HIS A 120 -25.73 -19.46 8.15
#